data_9d65c07fe76c6cd8b526c05c74d14ba4
#
_entry.id   9d65c07fe76c6cd8b526c05c74d14ba4
#
_cell.length_a   1.000
_cell.length_b   1.000
_cell.length_c   1.000
_cell.angle_alpha   90.00
_cell.angle_beta   90.00
_cell.angle_gamma   90.00
#
_symmetry.space_group_name_H-M   'P 1'
#
loop_
_entity.id
_entity.type
_entity.pdbx_description
1 polymer ?
#
loop_
_entity_poly.entity_id
_entity_poly.type
_entity_poly.pdbx_seq_one_letter_code
_entity_poly.pdbx_strand_id
1 'polypeptide(L)'
;MKHSHDFQSDTLHVHHVPNSIPDRIALRVVKSMRFFADRFFAKRYGNRAVVLETVAAVPGMVGGLLQHLSAIRHIRDDQGWIKELIDEADNERMHLMTFIKIAQPSRFERFLIMAAQLIFYNLYFFLYLLAPKTAHRVVGYLEEEAVVSYTHYLAEIDAGRVENVAAPQIAIKYWSLPASARLRDVVLVVRADEAHHRDTNHHFANQLAKGMRAGTEADAKG
;
A
#
# COMPACT_ATOMS: atom_id res chain seq x y z
N MET A 1 -13.22 -4.12 14.24
CA MET A 1 -13.39 -2.65 14.22
C MET A 1 -14.34 -2.31 13.07
N LYS A 2 -15.40 -1.50 13.32
CA LYS A 2 -16.27 -1.03 12.25
C LYS A 2 -15.53 0.08 11.50
N HIS A 3 -15.02 -0.21 10.31
CA HIS A 3 -14.55 0.84 9.40
C HIS A 3 -15.78 1.60 8.90
N SER A 4 -16.03 2.77 9.43
CA SER A 4 -16.97 3.73 8.86
C SER A 4 -16.27 4.36 7.65
N HIS A 5 -16.55 3.82 6.45
CA HIS A 5 -16.08 4.40 5.20
C HIS A 5 -16.86 5.69 4.89
N ASP A 6 -16.46 6.79 5.52
CA ASP A 6 -16.84 8.12 5.04
C ASP A 6 -15.94 8.45 3.85
N PHE A 7 -16.47 8.23 2.65
CA PHE A 7 -15.80 8.54 1.40
C PHE A 7 -15.73 10.06 1.18
N GLN A 8 -14.81 10.74 1.88
CA GLN A 8 -14.49 12.12 1.54
C GLN A 8 -13.63 12.11 0.26
N SER A 9 -14.25 12.50 -0.86
CA SER A 9 -13.61 12.57 -2.18
C SER A 9 -12.35 13.45 -2.22
N ASP A 10 -12.26 14.43 -1.34
CA ASP A 10 -11.17 15.42 -1.33
C ASP A 10 -9.83 14.87 -0.86
N THR A 11 -9.81 13.77 -0.10
CA THR A 11 -8.56 13.14 0.39
C THR A 11 -7.91 12.23 -0.64
N LEU A 12 -8.64 11.79 -1.67
CA LEU A 12 -8.16 10.80 -2.63
C LEU A 12 -7.01 11.34 -3.52
N HIS A 13 -6.96 12.64 -3.80
CA HIS A 13 -5.98 13.24 -4.72
C HIS A 13 -4.84 13.99 -4.01
N VAL A 14 -4.63 13.72 -2.72
CA VAL A 14 -3.54 14.36 -1.97
C VAL A 14 -2.20 13.88 -2.50
N HIS A 15 -1.31 14.81 -2.79
CA HIS A 15 0.07 14.56 -3.20
C HIS A 15 1.03 15.17 -2.18
N HIS A 16 1.96 14.36 -1.67
CA HIS A 16 3.02 14.85 -0.82
C HIS A 16 4.14 15.49 -1.65
N VAL A 17 4.26 16.82 -1.58
CA VAL A 17 5.32 17.54 -2.27
C VAL A 17 6.68 17.17 -1.69
N PRO A 18 7.64 16.66 -2.50
CA PRO A 18 8.95 16.26 -2.01
C PRO A 18 9.76 17.47 -1.56
N ASN A 19 10.12 17.52 -0.28
CA ASN A 19 10.81 18.65 0.34
C ASN A 19 12.30 18.39 0.64
N SER A 20 12.82 17.22 0.31
CA SER A 20 14.22 16.82 0.49
C SER A 20 14.76 16.09 -0.74
N ILE A 21 16.10 15.96 -0.85
CA ILE A 21 16.73 15.19 -1.94
C ILE A 21 16.31 13.71 -1.90
N PRO A 22 16.33 13.00 -0.74
CA PRO A 22 15.81 11.63 -0.66
C PRO A 22 14.35 11.51 -1.10
N ASP A 23 13.46 12.46 -0.74
CA ASP A 23 12.07 12.44 -1.16
C ASP A 23 11.93 12.56 -2.68
N ARG A 24 12.74 13.43 -3.32
CA ARG A 24 12.75 13.56 -4.80
C ARG A 24 13.24 12.29 -5.48
N ILE A 25 14.24 11.63 -4.90
CA ILE A 25 14.74 10.33 -5.41
C ILE A 25 13.64 9.28 -5.27
N ALA A 26 13.01 9.18 -4.09
CA ALA A 26 11.91 8.26 -3.84
C ALA A 26 10.78 8.44 -4.87
N LEU A 27 10.31 9.66 -5.07
CA LEU A 27 9.26 9.98 -6.05
C LEU A 27 9.68 9.58 -7.48
N ARG A 28 10.92 9.86 -7.89
CA ARG A 28 11.41 9.49 -9.23
C ARG A 28 11.49 7.99 -9.43
N VAL A 29 11.93 7.25 -8.42
CA VAL A 29 11.96 5.78 -8.43
C VAL A 29 10.56 5.24 -8.61
N VAL A 30 9.60 5.70 -7.81
CA VAL A 30 8.20 5.26 -7.89
C VAL A 30 7.58 5.59 -9.25
N LYS A 31 7.78 6.81 -9.77
CA LYS A 31 7.31 7.20 -11.12
C LYS A 31 7.91 6.32 -12.22
N SER A 32 9.18 5.94 -12.10
CA SER A 32 9.82 5.01 -13.03
C SER A 32 9.21 3.62 -12.94
N MET A 33 9.01 3.10 -11.72
CA MET A 33 8.33 1.80 -11.51
C MET A 33 6.93 1.81 -12.14
N ARG A 34 6.18 2.87 -11.92
CA ARG A 34 4.86 3.04 -12.54
C ARG A 34 4.92 3.03 -14.06
N PHE A 35 5.84 3.79 -14.65
CA PHE A 35 6.01 3.82 -16.11
C PHE A 35 6.24 2.42 -16.69
N PHE A 36 7.10 1.61 -16.07
CA PHE A 36 7.33 0.23 -16.49
C PHE A 36 6.11 -0.66 -16.28
N ALA A 37 5.41 -0.51 -15.15
CA ALA A 37 4.18 -1.25 -14.88
C ALA A 37 3.08 -0.89 -15.90
N ASP A 38 2.87 0.39 -16.20
CA ASP A 38 1.91 0.84 -17.21
C ASP A 38 2.25 0.29 -18.60
N ARG A 39 3.53 0.26 -18.96
CA ARG A 39 3.99 -0.29 -20.25
C ARG A 39 3.82 -1.80 -20.35
N PHE A 40 4.06 -2.53 -19.26
CA PHE A 40 3.98 -3.99 -19.21
C PHE A 40 2.55 -4.51 -19.15
N PHE A 41 1.73 -3.94 -18.26
CA PHE A 41 0.36 -4.42 -18.04
C PHE A 41 -0.64 -3.80 -19.00
N ALA A 42 -0.37 -2.63 -19.56
CA ALA A 42 -1.29 -1.87 -20.41
C ALA A 42 -2.69 -1.76 -19.77
N LYS A 43 -3.73 -2.33 -20.42
CA LYS A 43 -5.13 -2.30 -19.95
C LYS A 43 -5.53 -3.53 -19.09
N ARG A 44 -4.59 -4.38 -18.70
CA ARG A 44 -4.87 -5.57 -17.87
C ARG A 44 -4.90 -5.20 -16.39
N TYR A 45 -5.88 -4.42 -15.97
CA TYR A 45 -5.97 -3.86 -14.62
C TYR A 45 -5.98 -4.91 -13.51
N GLY A 46 -6.72 -6.03 -13.67
CA GLY A 46 -6.75 -7.11 -12.68
C GLY A 46 -5.40 -7.78 -12.48
N ASN A 47 -4.66 -8.12 -13.56
CA ASN A 47 -3.31 -8.70 -13.46
C ASN A 47 -2.31 -7.70 -12.88
N ARG A 48 -2.44 -6.41 -13.22
CA ARG A 48 -1.65 -5.34 -12.65
C ARG A 48 -1.87 -5.25 -11.14
N ALA A 49 -3.12 -5.25 -10.68
CA ALA A 49 -3.44 -5.25 -9.26
C ALA A 49 -2.78 -6.44 -8.55
N VAL A 50 -2.90 -7.67 -9.07
CA VAL A 50 -2.25 -8.86 -8.46
C VAL A 50 -0.75 -8.65 -8.25
N VAL A 51 -0.04 -8.07 -9.23
CA VAL A 51 1.42 -7.85 -9.09
C VAL A 51 1.75 -6.74 -8.11
N LEU A 52 0.99 -5.65 -8.13
CA LEU A 52 1.22 -4.51 -7.21
C LEU A 52 0.96 -4.93 -5.76
N GLU A 53 -0.17 -5.56 -5.49
CA GLU A 53 -0.53 -6.03 -4.15
C GLU A 53 0.42 -7.11 -3.61
N THR A 54 1.07 -7.87 -4.50
CA THR A 54 2.06 -8.86 -4.06
C THR A 54 3.28 -8.23 -3.40
N VAL A 55 3.68 -7.05 -3.85
CA VAL A 55 4.80 -6.30 -3.26
C VAL A 55 4.34 -5.33 -2.18
N ALA A 56 3.08 -4.89 -2.22
CA ALA A 56 2.53 -3.89 -1.29
C ALA A 56 2.51 -4.36 0.18
N ALA A 57 2.27 -5.66 0.44
CA ALA A 57 2.33 -6.21 1.80
C ALA A 57 3.75 -6.26 2.41
N VAL A 58 4.80 -6.20 1.58
CA VAL A 58 6.20 -6.31 2.04
C VAL A 58 6.61 -5.17 2.97
N PRO A 59 6.33 -3.89 2.68
CA PRO A 59 6.68 -2.76 3.52
C PRO A 59 6.18 -2.90 4.96
N GLY A 60 4.92 -3.21 5.15
CA GLY A 60 4.32 -3.37 6.47
C GLY A 60 4.96 -4.52 7.26
N MET A 61 5.22 -5.68 6.59
CA MET A 61 5.90 -6.82 7.21
C MET A 61 7.33 -6.48 7.63
N VAL A 62 8.12 -5.87 6.75
CA VAL A 62 9.51 -5.49 7.02
C VAL A 62 9.57 -4.40 8.10
N GLY A 63 8.75 -3.36 7.97
CA GLY A 63 8.68 -2.27 8.94
C GLY A 63 8.27 -2.78 10.31
N GLY A 64 7.19 -3.56 10.39
CA GLY A 64 6.70 -4.15 11.64
C GLY A 64 7.74 -5.02 12.33
N LEU A 65 8.43 -5.91 11.59
CA LEU A 65 9.51 -6.74 12.11
C LEU A 65 10.67 -5.89 12.67
N LEU A 66 11.18 -4.95 11.88
CA LEU A 66 12.34 -4.15 12.29
C LEU A 66 12.02 -3.19 13.44
N GLN A 67 10.80 -2.65 13.49
CA GLN A 67 10.31 -1.87 14.63
C GLN A 67 10.17 -2.73 15.88
N HIS A 68 9.63 -3.94 15.78
CA HIS A 68 9.50 -4.87 16.89
C HIS A 68 10.90 -5.21 17.49
N LEU A 69 11.86 -5.58 16.64
CA LEU A 69 13.21 -5.86 17.08
C LEU A 69 13.88 -4.63 17.71
N SER A 70 13.59 -3.44 17.22
CA SER A 70 14.08 -2.18 17.79
C SER A 70 13.44 -1.89 19.15
N ALA A 71 12.14 -2.06 19.29
CA ALA A 71 11.41 -1.84 20.53
C ALA A 71 11.93 -2.75 21.66
N ILE A 72 12.11 -4.04 21.38
CA ILE A 72 12.67 -5.00 22.35
C ILE A 72 14.09 -4.60 22.77
N ARG A 73 14.98 -4.29 21.80
CA ARG A 73 16.38 -3.92 22.10
C ARG A 73 16.50 -2.71 23.01
N HIS A 74 15.60 -1.77 22.90
CA HIS A 74 15.66 -0.51 23.63
C HIS A 74 14.65 -0.44 24.78
N ILE A 75 13.88 -1.52 25.01
CA ILE A 75 12.84 -1.64 26.04
C ILE A 75 11.94 -0.39 26.04
N ARG A 76 11.30 -0.13 24.88
CA ARG A 76 10.44 1.05 24.68
C ARG A 76 9.13 0.70 24.00
N ASP A 77 8.10 1.49 24.28
CA ASP A 77 6.83 1.46 23.59
C ASP A 77 7.03 1.90 22.13
N ASP A 78 6.33 1.24 21.21
CA ASP A 78 6.32 1.58 19.79
C ASP A 78 5.20 2.57 19.40
N GLN A 79 4.38 2.99 20.36
CA GLN A 79 3.25 3.93 20.17
C GLN A 79 2.27 3.48 19.07
N GLY A 80 2.12 2.18 18.89
CA GLY A 80 1.20 1.59 17.94
C GLY A 80 1.73 1.42 16.51
N TRP A 81 2.98 1.81 16.24
CA TRP A 81 3.59 1.68 14.91
C TRP A 81 3.61 0.25 14.41
N ILE A 82 3.99 -0.71 15.27
CA ILE A 82 4.05 -2.13 14.89
C ILE A 82 2.67 -2.61 14.46
N LYS A 83 1.65 -2.28 15.27
CA LYS A 83 0.28 -2.67 14.96
C LYS A 83 -0.19 -2.09 13.63
N GLU A 84 0.04 -0.82 13.39
CA GLU A 84 -0.36 -0.13 12.17
C GLU A 84 0.29 -0.76 10.93
N LEU A 85 1.59 -1.04 10.99
CA LEU A 85 2.34 -1.67 9.90
C LEU A 85 1.89 -3.11 9.61
N ILE A 86 1.55 -3.88 10.65
CA ILE A 86 1.05 -5.25 10.48
C ILE A 86 -0.40 -5.25 9.96
N ASP A 87 -1.23 -4.34 10.44
CA ASP A 87 -2.61 -4.16 9.94
C ASP A 87 -2.59 -3.78 8.44
N GLU A 88 -1.69 -2.86 8.01
CA GLU A 88 -1.45 -2.51 6.62
C GLU A 88 -1.05 -3.75 5.81
N ALA A 89 -0.06 -4.52 6.28
CA ALA A 89 0.38 -5.73 5.59
C ALA A 89 -0.73 -6.79 5.45
N ASP A 90 -1.59 -6.96 6.46
CA ASP A 90 -2.74 -7.88 6.38
C ASP A 90 -3.81 -7.37 5.42
N ASN A 91 -4.05 -6.06 5.38
CA ASN A 91 -4.97 -5.44 4.44
C ASN A 91 -4.49 -5.62 2.99
N GLU A 92 -3.20 -5.36 2.70
CA GLU A 92 -2.60 -5.61 1.38
C GLU A 92 -2.70 -7.09 0.94
N ARG A 93 -2.51 -8.01 1.89
CA ARG A 93 -2.73 -9.44 1.64
C ARG A 93 -4.19 -9.71 1.23
N MET A 94 -5.15 -9.01 1.80
CA MET A 94 -6.57 -9.16 1.46
C MET A 94 -6.90 -8.57 0.09
N HIS A 95 -6.27 -7.44 -0.29
CA HIS A 95 -6.30 -6.92 -1.65
C HIS A 95 -5.81 -7.98 -2.64
N LEU A 96 -4.60 -8.52 -2.40
CA LEU A 96 -4.00 -9.56 -3.23
C LEU A 96 -4.91 -10.78 -3.39
N MET A 97 -5.41 -11.34 -2.28
CA MET A 97 -6.28 -12.52 -2.30
C MET A 97 -7.57 -12.28 -3.09
N THR A 98 -8.11 -11.06 -3.01
CA THR A 98 -9.30 -10.65 -3.74
C THR A 98 -9.03 -10.58 -5.24
N PHE A 99 -7.95 -9.88 -5.65
CA PHE A 99 -7.61 -9.75 -7.08
C PHE A 99 -7.12 -11.05 -7.71
N ILE A 100 -6.49 -11.97 -6.96
CA ILE A 100 -6.20 -13.33 -7.44
C ILE A 100 -7.49 -14.08 -7.81
N LYS A 101 -8.57 -13.92 -7.03
CA LYS A 101 -9.85 -14.54 -7.34
C LYS A 101 -10.52 -13.96 -8.57
N ILE A 102 -10.30 -12.68 -8.85
CA ILE A 102 -10.87 -11.95 -10.01
C ILE A 102 -10.05 -12.23 -11.27
N ALA A 103 -8.73 -12.04 -11.21
CA ALA A 103 -7.83 -12.09 -12.37
C ALA A 103 -7.38 -13.51 -12.76
N GLN A 104 -7.40 -14.45 -11.82
CA GLN A 104 -6.99 -15.86 -12.01
C GLN A 104 -5.63 -15.99 -12.74
N PRO A 105 -4.53 -15.45 -12.18
CA PRO A 105 -3.24 -15.41 -12.86
C PRO A 105 -2.72 -16.79 -13.23
N SER A 106 -2.11 -16.89 -14.41
CA SER A 106 -1.47 -18.12 -14.92
C SER A 106 -0.29 -18.55 -14.05
N ARG A 107 0.19 -19.79 -14.22
CA ARG A 107 1.37 -20.31 -13.49
C ARG A 107 2.63 -19.46 -13.77
N PHE A 108 2.79 -18.98 -15.00
CA PHE A 108 3.92 -18.15 -15.38
C PHE A 108 3.85 -16.76 -14.70
N GLU A 109 2.67 -16.12 -14.71
CA GLU A 109 2.46 -14.86 -13.99
C GLU A 109 2.73 -15.02 -12.49
N ARG A 110 2.31 -16.13 -11.88
CA ARG A 110 2.61 -16.44 -10.47
C ARG A 110 4.10 -16.57 -10.20
N PHE A 111 4.86 -17.18 -11.11
CA PHE A 111 6.32 -17.25 -11.02
C PHE A 111 6.95 -15.85 -11.07
N LEU A 112 6.53 -15.00 -12.01
CA LEU A 112 7.02 -13.62 -12.11
C LEU A 112 6.68 -12.80 -10.86
N ILE A 113 5.48 -12.98 -10.32
CA ILE A 113 5.03 -12.37 -9.06
C ILE A 113 5.96 -12.75 -7.91
N MET A 114 6.26 -14.05 -7.75
CA MET A 114 7.16 -14.53 -6.70
C MET A 114 8.58 -13.96 -6.85
N ALA A 115 9.10 -13.90 -8.08
CA ALA A 115 10.41 -13.34 -8.36
C ALA A 115 10.46 -11.83 -8.04
N ALA A 116 9.42 -11.07 -8.44
CA ALA A 116 9.30 -9.65 -8.13
C ALA A 116 9.22 -9.42 -6.61
N GLN A 117 8.44 -10.21 -5.89
CA GLN A 117 8.32 -10.14 -4.44
C GLN A 117 9.66 -10.38 -3.75
N LEU A 118 10.41 -11.41 -4.16
CA LEU A 118 11.72 -11.72 -3.58
C LEU A 118 12.72 -10.57 -3.79
N ILE A 119 12.77 -10.01 -4.99
CA ILE A 119 13.64 -8.87 -5.32
C ILE A 119 13.23 -7.66 -4.49
N PHE A 120 11.94 -7.31 -4.51
CA PHE A 120 11.42 -6.15 -3.78
C PHE A 120 11.64 -6.28 -2.27
N TYR A 121 11.40 -7.48 -1.69
CA TYR A 121 11.64 -7.75 -0.27
C TYR A 121 13.08 -7.41 0.13
N ASN A 122 14.07 -7.93 -0.60
CA ASN A 122 15.47 -7.67 -0.26
C ASN A 122 15.84 -6.19 -0.40
N LEU A 123 15.43 -5.55 -1.50
CA LEU A 123 15.70 -4.13 -1.72
C LEU A 123 15.04 -3.27 -0.64
N TYR A 124 13.78 -3.54 -0.30
CA TYR A 124 13.06 -2.78 0.70
C TYR A 124 13.59 -3.03 2.12
N PHE A 125 13.96 -4.27 2.46
CA PHE A 125 14.58 -4.61 3.74
C PHE A 125 15.84 -3.78 3.99
N PHE A 126 16.76 -3.74 3.03
CA PHE A 126 17.97 -2.93 3.16
C PHE A 126 17.68 -1.44 3.15
N LEU A 127 16.74 -0.98 2.33
CA LEU A 127 16.32 0.41 2.34
C LEU A 127 15.78 0.81 3.72
N TYR A 128 14.91 -0.01 4.31
CA TYR A 128 14.33 0.28 5.62
C TYR A 128 15.39 0.26 6.72
N LEU A 129 16.31 -0.70 6.68
CA LEU A 129 17.40 -0.82 7.65
C LEU A 129 18.33 0.41 7.62
N LEU A 130 18.65 0.92 6.44
CA LEU A 130 19.60 2.01 6.25
C LEU A 130 18.95 3.41 6.30
N ALA A 131 17.72 3.52 5.83
CA ALA A 131 17.03 4.80 5.66
C ALA A 131 15.50 4.67 5.85
N PRO A 132 15.01 4.37 7.08
CA PRO A 132 13.59 4.10 7.35
C PRO A 132 12.67 5.26 6.94
N LYS A 133 13.09 6.51 7.12
CA LYS A 133 12.36 7.69 6.63
C LYS A 133 12.11 7.61 5.12
N THR A 134 13.16 7.28 4.35
CA THR A 134 13.06 7.19 2.89
C THR A 134 12.22 5.98 2.48
N ALA A 135 12.30 4.87 3.22
CA ALA A 135 11.49 3.69 2.99
C ALA A 135 10.00 4.01 3.12
N HIS A 136 9.55 4.64 4.21
CA HIS A 136 8.17 5.09 4.36
C HIS A 136 7.78 6.12 3.29
N ARG A 137 8.69 7.00 2.87
CA ARG A 137 8.41 7.95 1.81
C ARG A 137 8.19 7.27 0.45
N VAL A 138 8.96 6.23 0.15
CA VAL A 138 8.76 5.40 -1.05
C VAL A 138 7.38 4.74 -1.03
N VAL A 139 6.99 4.13 0.11
CA VAL A 139 5.65 3.52 0.25
C VAL A 139 4.57 4.58 0.07
N GLY A 140 4.62 5.71 0.77
CA GLY A 140 3.64 6.77 0.61
C GLY A 140 3.44 7.19 -0.86
N TYR A 141 4.52 7.29 -1.65
CA TYR A 141 4.40 7.58 -3.09
C TYR A 141 3.89 6.38 -3.91
N LEU A 142 4.18 5.13 -3.51
CA LEU A 142 3.60 3.95 -4.16
C LEU A 142 2.08 3.95 -3.99
N GLU A 143 1.59 4.25 -2.78
CA GLU A 143 0.17 4.31 -2.49
C GLU A 143 -0.53 5.51 -3.19
N GLU A 144 0.15 6.66 -3.36
CA GLU A 144 -0.37 7.72 -4.25
C GLU A 144 -0.62 7.20 -5.66
N GLU A 145 0.32 6.42 -6.21
CA GLU A 145 0.18 5.84 -7.55
C GLU A 145 -0.86 4.71 -7.59
N ALA A 146 -1.05 3.97 -6.49
CA ALA A 146 -2.10 2.97 -6.35
C ALA A 146 -3.49 3.64 -6.38
N VAL A 147 -3.71 4.71 -5.61
CA VAL A 147 -4.96 5.51 -5.65
C VAL A 147 -5.28 5.99 -7.07
N VAL A 148 -4.29 6.52 -7.81
CA VAL A 148 -4.47 6.94 -9.21
C VAL A 148 -4.81 5.74 -10.10
N SER A 149 -4.14 4.60 -9.88
CA SER A 149 -4.37 3.37 -10.64
C SER A 149 -5.79 2.84 -10.44
N TYR A 150 -6.27 2.76 -9.20
CA TYR A 150 -7.62 2.33 -8.88
C TYR A 150 -8.69 3.34 -9.34
N THR A 151 -8.38 4.64 -9.36
CA THR A 151 -9.25 5.64 -9.95
C THR A 151 -9.43 5.42 -11.45
N HIS A 152 -8.36 5.11 -12.19
CA HIS A 152 -8.46 4.74 -13.61
C HIS A 152 -9.22 3.41 -13.80
N TYR A 153 -9.01 2.44 -12.91
CA TYR A 153 -9.74 1.17 -12.98
C TYR A 153 -11.24 1.36 -12.82
N LEU A 154 -11.66 2.20 -11.86
CA LEU A 154 -13.07 2.58 -11.69
C LEU A 154 -13.63 3.24 -12.96
N ALA A 155 -12.91 4.17 -13.56
CA ALA A 155 -13.35 4.81 -14.81
C ALA A 155 -13.53 3.82 -15.97
N GLU A 156 -12.69 2.79 -16.06
CA GLU A 156 -12.82 1.72 -17.05
C GLU A 156 -14.05 0.83 -16.80
N ILE A 157 -14.34 0.52 -15.51
CA ILE A 157 -15.53 -0.23 -15.12
C ILE A 157 -16.80 0.60 -15.42
N ASP A 158 -16.81 1.87 -15.04
CA ASP A 158 -17.96 2.77 -15.23
C ASP A 158 -18.25 3.05 -16.71
N ALA A 159 -17.23 3.01 -17.55
CA ALA A 159 -17.35 3.12 -19.00
C ALA A 159 -17.71 1.80 -19.69
N GLY A 160 -17.88 0.70 -18.95
CA GLY A 160 -18.19 -0.63 -19.48
C GLY A 160 -17.07 -1.30 -20.27
N ARG A 161 -15.83 -0.78 -20.19
CA ARG A 161 -14.67 -1.39 -20.85
C ARG A 161 -14.06 -2.54 -20.06
N VAL A 162 -14.34 -2.60 -18.77
CA VAL A 162 -14.04 -3.73 -17.88
C VAL A 162 -15.36 -4.25 -17.33
N GLU A 163 -15.52 -5.56 -17.35
CA GLU A 163 -16.71 -6.22 -16.82
C GLU A 163 -16.80 -6.03 -15.30
N ASN A 164 -17.94 -5.54 -14.82
CA ASN A 164 -18.21 -5.40 -13.40
C ASN A 164 -18.73 -6.73 -12.84
N VAL A 165 -17.83 -7.70 -12.64
CA VAL A 165 -18.14 -9.05 -12.13
C VAL A 165 -18.59 -9.02 -10.68
N ALA A 166 -19.21 -10.12 -10.20
CA ALA A 166 -19.59 -10.27 -8.79
C ALA A 166 -18.35 -10.23 -7.88
N ALA A 167 -18.45 -9.56 -6.72
CA ALA A 167 -17.38 -9.51 -5.74
C ALA A 167 -17.10 -10.91 -5.15
N PRO A 168 -15.83 -11.31 -4.98
CA PRO A 168 -15.48 -12.55 -4.30
C PRO A 168 -15.96 -12.54 -2.85
N GLN A 169 -16.37 -13.73 -2.33
CA GLN A 169 -16.86 -13.86 -0.96
C GLN A 169 -15.86 -13.42 0.09
N ILE A 170 -14.55 -13.54 -0.19
CA ILE A 170 -13.49 -13.06 0.68
C ILE A 170 -13.55 -11.53 0.84
N ALA A 171 -13.77 -10.79 -0.24
CA ALA A 171 -13.93 -9.34 -0.23
C ALA A 171 -15.20 -8.92 0.52
N ILE A 172 -16.34 -9.56 0.22
CA ILE A 172 -17.63 -9.28 0.88
C ILE A 172 -17.48 -9.40 2.40
N LYS A 173 -16.82 -10.48 2.86
CA LYS A 173 -16.64 -10.73 4.30
C LYS A 173 -15.67 -9.73 4.94
N TYR A 174 -14.56 -9.45 4.29
CA TYR A 174 -13.50 -8.62 4.87
C TYR A 174 -13.96 -7.15 5.02
N TRP A 175 -14.49 -6.57 3.95
CA TRP A 175 -14.98 -5.18 3.96
C TRP A 175 -16.44 -5.03 4.38
N SER A 176 -17.11 -6.11 4.81
CA SER A 176 -18.54 -6.10 5.18
C SER A 176 -19.42 -5.52 4.08
N LEU A 177 -19.13 -5.86 2.83
CA LEU A 177 -19.89 -5.39 1.68
C LEU A 177 -21.26 -6.10 1.58
N PRO A 178 -22.26 -5.49 0.90
CA PRO A 178 -23.50 -6.16 0.58
C PRO A 178 -23.26 -7.46 -0.21
N ALA A 179 -24.12 -8.47 -0.04
CA ALA A 179 -24.01 -9.73 -0.78
C ALA A 179 -24.11 -9.56 -2.31
N SER A 180 -24.74 -8.46 -2.77
CA SER A 180 -24.86 -8.07 -4.17
C SER A 180 -23.68 -7.27 -4.70
N ALA A 181 -22.65 -7.02 -3.88
CA ALA A 181 -21.48 -6.22 -4.25
C ALA A 181 -20.77 -6.78 -5.50
N ARG A 182 -20.20 -5.89 -6.27
CA ARG A 182 -19.50 -6.18 -7.51
C ARG A 182 -18.07 -5.65 -7.49
N LEU A 183 -17.31 -5.89 -8.54
CA LEU A 183 -15.93 -5.42 -8.69
C LEU A 183 -15.78 -3.92 -8.42
N ARG A 184 -16.75 -3.11 -8.89
CA ARG A 184 -16.76 -1.67 -8.66
C ARG A 184 -16.71 -1.32 -7.16
N ASP A 185 -17.50 -2.03 -6.35
CA ASP A 185 -17.57 -1.79 -4.90
C ASP A 185 -16.25 -2.20 -4.23
N VAL A 186 -15.66 -3.30 -4.68
CA VAL A 186 -14.33 -3.76 -4.22
C VAL A 186 -13.26 -2.71 -4.54
N VAL A 187 -13.21 -2.21 -5.77
CA VAL A 187 -12.19 -1.22 -6.17
C VAL A 187 -12.37 0.10 -5.40
N LEU A 188 -13.58 0.47 -5.02
CA LEU A 188 -13.84 1.64 -4.18
C LEU A 188 -13.24 1.51 -2.78
N VAL A 189 -13.45 0.36 -2.11
CA VAL A 189 -12.93 0.16 -0.75
C VAL A 189 -11.41 0.00 -0.77
N VAL A 190 -10.86 -0.77 -1.71
CA VAL A 190 -9.40 -0.89 -1.88
C VAL A 190 -8.76 0.48 -2.10
N ARG A 191 -9.30 1.30 -3.00
CA ARG A 191 -8.77 2.66 -3.22
C ARG A 191 -8.80 3.54 -1.96
N ALA A 192 -9.79 3.35 -1.09
CA ALA A 192 -9.87 4.07 0.18
C ALA A 192 -8.80 3.58 1.16
N ASP A 193 -8.55 2.28 1.20
CA ASP A 193 -7.48 1.68 1.99
C ASP A 193 -6.11 2.21 1.54
N GLU A 194 -5.83 2.27 0.22
CA GLU A 194 -4.59 2.84 -0.33
C GLU A 194 -4.39 4.32 0.06
N ALA A 195 -5.47 5.10 0.08
CA ALA A 195 -5.38 6.49 0.53
C ALA A 195 -5.01 6.58 2.02
N HIS A 196 -5.49 5.65 2.84
CA HIS A 196 -5.12 5.56 4.26
C HIS A 196 -3.66 5.13 4.43
N HIS A 197 -3.21 4.09 3.72
CA HIS A 197 -1.81 3.63 3.74
C HIS A 197 -0.84 4.73 3.30
N ARG A 198 -1.18 5.48 2.25
CA ARG A 198 -0.46 6.67 1.80
C ARG A 198 -0.25 7.66 2.94
N ASP A 199 -1.35 8.05 3.60
CA ASP A 199 -1.32 9.08 4.64
C ASP A 199 -0.51 8.60 5.87
N THR A 200 -0.69 7.34 6.26
CA THR A 200 0.07 6.68 7.33
C THR A 200 1.57 6.67 7.03
N ASN A 201 1.98 6.25 5.85
CA ASN A 201 3.39 6.16 5.50
C ASN A 201 4.05 7.54 5.36
N HIS A 202 3.36 8.52 4.78
CA HIS A 202 3.87 9.89 4.78
C HIS A 202 3.96 10.47 6.19
N HIS A 203 3.02 10.14 7.07
CA HIS A 203 3.06 10.54 8.49
C HIS A 203 4.29 9.95 9.19
N PHE A 204 4.55 8.65 9.07
CA PHE A 204 5.73 8.00 9.63
C PHE A 204 7.03 8.62 9.12
N ALA A 205 7.13 8.88 7.81
CA ALA A 205 8.28 9.57 7.24
C ALA A 205 8.47 10.98 7.82
N ASN A 206 7.39 11.71 8.08
CA ASN A 206 7.44 13.03 8.70
C ASN A 206 7.87 12.97 10.17
N GLN A 207 7.39 11.99 10.92
CA GLN A 207 7.82 11.76 12.31
C GLN A 207 9.31 11.45 12.38
N LEU A 208 9.80 10.55 11.54
CA LEU A 208 11.24 10.21 11.46
C LEU A 208 12.10 11.42 11.04
N ALA A 209 11.58 12.30 10.19
CA ALA A 209 12.28 13.54 9.81
C ALA A 209 12.46 14.50 10.99
N LYS A 210 11.56 14.49 11.95
CA LYS A 210 11.64 15.29 13.19
C LYS A 210 12.50 14.64 14.28
N GLY A 211 13.18 13.52 13.96
CA GLY A 211 13.95 12.75 14.93
C GLY A 211 13.11 11.89 15.87
N MET A 212 11.79 11.85 15.66
CA MET A 212 10.90 10.96 16.40
C MET A 212 11.13 9.54 15.86
N ARG A 213 11.54 8.64 16.73
CA ARG A 213 11.57 7.21 16.45
C ARG A 213 10.30 6.60 17.06
N ALA A 214 9.84 5.47 16.54
CA ALA A 214 8.78 4.73 17.21
C ALA A 214 9.09 4.62 18.71
N GLY A 215 8.22 5.11 19.59
CA GLY A 215 8.39 5.10 21.04
C GLY A 215 9.29 6.19 21.65
N THR A 216 9.66 7.24 20.93
CA THR A 216 10.23 8.43 21.57
C THR A 216 9.13 9.48 21.70
N GLU A 217 8.66 9.75 22.93
CA GLU A 217 7.97 11.02 23.21
C GLU A 217 8.92 12.15 22.83
N ALA A 218 8.43 13.13 22.09
CA ALA A 218 9.08 14.42 22.08
C ALA A 218 9.06 14.88 23.56
N ASP A 219 10.21 14.95 24.20
CA ASP A 219 10.33 15.50 25.55
C ASP A 219 9.51 16.80 25.58
N ALA A 220 8.36 16.76 26.25
CA ALA A 220 7.63 17.93 26.66
C ALA A 220 8.48 18.59 27.78
N LYS A 221 9.56 19.26 27.36
CA LYS A 221 10.25 20.24 28.17
C LYS A 221 9.80 21.61 27.68
N GLY A 222 8.87 22.13 28.40
CA GLY A 222 8.48 23.50 28.41
C GLY A 222 8.03 23.87 29.79
#